data_2b43aaaf067519f423c94ba18085dc8b
#
_entry.id   2b43aaaf067519f423c94ba18085dc8b
#
_cell.length_a   1.000
_cell.length_b   1.000
_cell.length_c   1.000
_cell.angle_alpha   90.00
_cell.angle_beta   90.00
_cell.angle_gamma   90.00
#
_symmetry.space_group_name_H-M   'P 1'
#
loop_
_entity.id
_entity.type
_entity.pdbx_description
1 polymer ?
#
loop_
_entity_poly.entity_id
_entity_poly.type
_entity_poly.pdbx_seq_one_letter_code
_entity_poly.pdbx_strand_id
1 'polypeptide(L)'
;GKTIVDRLDFSNDSAAMAPKGSLTQSRKQLSGVASPSHAYMMGGYNANASPAYEVSYIDRIDYASDTSTATPKGLLEEGTYRSGATGTASYGYLGAGRGSSGNILCTVQRIDYSNDTATALLRGYLTIRRRNLAGCVGNTSYGYWSGGENSASTFISTTERVDFSNDTAAAVIKGPVDGPVRGNSDGTGN
;
A
#
# COMPACT_ATOMS: atom_id res chain seq x y z
N GLY A 1 3.55 15.20 -7.47
CA GLY A 1 2.78 14.67 -6.34
C GLY A 1 1.87 15.73 -5.74
N LYS A 2 0.97 15.30 -4.91
CA LYS A 2 0.02 16.13 -4.16
C LYS A 2 0.04 15.71 -2.68
N THR A 3 -0.44 16.60 -1.82
CA THR A 3 -0.68 16.34 -0.39
C THR A 3 -2.17 16.20 -0.07
N ILE A 4 -3.04 16.45 -1.05
CA ILE A 4 -4.49 16.51 -0.88
C ILE A 4 -5.03 15.16 -0.45
N VAL A 5 -5.95 15.18 0.53
CA VAL A 5 -6.77 14.07 0.97
C VAL A 5 -8.22 14.47 0.84
N ASP A 6 -9.01 13.66 0.19
CA ASP A 6 -10.45 13.85 0.04
C ASP A 6 -11.20 12.68 0.71
N ARG A 7 -12.31 12.96 1.35
CA ARG A 7 -13.18 11.96 1.98
C ARG A 7 -14.49 11.81 1.21
N LEU A 8 -14.83 10.58 0.83
CA LEU A 8 -16.16 10.20 0.41
C LEU A 8 -17.00 9.86 1.63
N ASP A 9 -18.21 10.41 1.70
CA ASP A 9 -19.21 10.03 2.70
C ASP A 9 -20.11 8.95 2.11
N PHE A 10 -19.99 7.72 2.62
CA PHE A 10 -20.81 6.59 2.15
C PHE A 10 -22.28 6.71 2.48
N SER A 11 -22.67 7.58 3.42
CA SER A 11 -24.09 7.90 3.67
C SER A 11 -24.67 8.85 2.64
N ASN A 12 -23.82 9.55 1.87
CA ASN A 12 -24.18 10.47 0.79
C ASN A 12 -23.13 10.41 -0.32
N ASP A 13 -23.03 9.25 -0.99
CA ASP A 13 -22.02 8.96 -2.00
C ASP A 13 -22.25 9.64 -3.36
N SER A 14 -23.39 10.33 -3.52
CA SER A 14 -23.68 11.19 -4.67
C SER A 14 -23.13 12.60 -4.51
N ALA A 15 -22.70 13.00 -3.32
CA ALA A 15 -22.07 14.30 -3.08
C ALA A 15 -20.60 14.31 -3.54
N ALA A 16 -20.11 15.50 -3.85
CA ALA A 16 -18.68 15.67 -4.10
C ALA A 16 -17.88 15.31 -2.84
N MET A 17 -16.71 14.70 -3.04
CA MET A 17 -15.80 14.41 -1.94
C MET A 17 -15.39 15.70 -1.23
N ALA A 18 -15.30 15.63 0.10
CA ALA A 18 -14.89 16.76 0.92
C ALA A 18 -13.38 16.77 1.14
N PRO A 19 -12.69 17.91 0.88
CA PRO A 19 -11.27 18.03 1.17
C PRO A 19 -11.03 17.94 2.68
N LYS A 20 -9.96 17.26 3.06
CA LYS A 20 -9.54 16.99 4.43
C LYS A 20 -8.11 17.46 4.68
N GLY A 21 -7.55 17.11 5.84
CA GLY A 21 -6.17 17.43 6.17
C GLY A 21 -5.18 16.85 5.17
N SER A 22 -4.07 17.52 4.98
CA SER A 22 -3.07 17.11 3.99
C SER A 22 -2.12 16.05 4.52
N LEU A 23 -1.50 15.29 3.62
CA LEU A 23 -0.31 14.50 3.92
C LEU A 23 0.85 15.42 4.29
N THR A 24 1.83 14.89 5.03
CA THR A 24 3.02 15.65 5.45
C THR A 24 3.92 16.03 4.27
N GLN A 25 3.91 15.25 3.21
CA GLN A 25 4.73 15.48 2.01
C GLN A 25 3.97 15.17 0.72
N SER A 26 4.30 15.96 -0.31
CA SER A 26 3.81 15.75 -1.66
C SER A 26 4.43 14.50 -2.28
N ARG A 27 3.60 13.52 -2.63
CA ARG A 27 4.03 12.27 -3.26
C ARG A 27 2.94 11.66 -4.14
N LYS A 28 3.31 10.73 -4.98
CA LYS A 28 2.40 10.00 -5.87
C LYS A 28 2.66 8.49 -5.79
N GLN A 29 1.70 7.69 -6.24
CA GLN A 29 1.82 6.23 -6.33
C GLN A 29 2.14 5.58 -4.98
N LEU A 30 1.62 6.14 -3.91
CA LEU A 30 1.62 5.59 -2.55
C LEU A 30 0.52 4.52 -2.44
N SER A 31 0.56 3.75 -1.37
CA SER A 31 -0.49 2.78 -1.03
C SER A 31 -1.09 3.08 0.33
N GLY A 32 -2.34 2.73 0.53
CA GLY A 32 -3.05 2.96 1.78
C GLY A 32 -3.58 1.69 2.41
N VAL A 33 -3.62 1.67 3.74
CA VAL A 33 -4.33 0.69 4.56
C VAL A 33 -5.08 1.40 5.67
N ALA A 34 -6.03 0.71 6.27
CA ALA A 34 -6.86 1.29 7.32
C ALA A 34 -6.95 0.36 8.54
N SER A 35 -6.99 0.97 9.71
CA SER A 35 -7.49 0.39 10.95
C SER A 35 -8.91 0.91 11.23
N PRO A 36 -9.61 0.44 12.26
CA PRO A 36 -10.94 0.97 12.61
C PRO A 36 -10.97 2.48 12.92
N SER A 37 -9.85 3.09 13.28
CA SER A 37 -9.78 4.50 13.70
C SER A 37 -8.85 5.38 12.86
N HIS A 38 -8.00 4.79 12.02
CA HIS A 38 -6.98 5.53 11.29
C HIS A 38 -6.77 4.97 9.88
N ALA A 39 -6.41 5.85 8.94
CA ALA A 39 -5.80 5.47 7.68
C ALA A 39 -4.28 5.68 7.73
N TYR A 40 -3.54 4.81 7.05
CA TYR A 40 -2.09 4.89 6.92
C TYR A 40 -1.72 4.96 5.43
N MET A 41 -1.04 6.04 5.05
CA MET A 41 -0.57 6.28 3.69
C MET A 41 0.92 6.01 3.65
N MET A 42 1.33 4.99 2.90
CA MET A 42 2.67 4.40 2.95
C MET A 42 3.44 4.58 1.66
N GLY A 43 4.73 4.91 1.78
CA GLY A 43 5.63 5.01 0.65
C GLY A 43 5.24 6.07 -0.35
N GLY A 44 5.54 5.81 -1.61
CA GLY A 44 5.28 6.70 -2.73
C GLY A 44 6.55 7.26 -3.35
N TYR A 45 6.39 8.16 -4.32
CA TYR A 45 7.47 8.80 -5.06
C TYR A 45 7.39 10.31 -4.92
N ASN A 46 8.42 10.91 -4.37
CA ASN A 46 8.54 12.38 -4.29
C ASN A 46 9.20 12.92 -5.55
N ALA A 47 8.36 13.33 -6.51
CA ALA A 47 8.82 13.91 -7.76
C ALA A 47 9.23 15.38 -7.65
N ASN A 48 8.96 16.03 -6.51
CA ASN A 48 9.28 17.44 -6.28
C ASN A 48 10.65 17.64 -5.60
N ALA A 49 11.25 16.55 -5.12
CA ALA A 49 12.62 16.59 -4.61
C ALA A 49 13.63 16.63 -5.76
N SER A 50 14.84 17.11 -5.47
CA SER A 50 15.95 17.13 -6.41
C SER A 50 17.19 16.51 -5.74
N PRO A 51 17.61 15.31 -6.13
CA PRO A 51 16.94 14.39 -7.05
C PRO A 51 15.61 13.84 -6.52
N ALA A 52 14.69 13.47 -7.43
CA ALA A 52 13.46 12.81 -7.07
C ALA A 52 13.74 11.37 -6.58
N TYR A 53 13.00 10.88 -5.58
CA TYR A 53 13.27 9.59 -4.93
C TYR A 53 12.02 8.90 -4.39
N GLU A 54 12.16 7.63 -4.13
CA GLU A 54 11.22 6.79 -3.39
C GLU A 54 11.25 7.17 -1.92
N VAL A 55 10.08 7.22 -1.29
CA VAL A 55 9.99 7.55 0.14
C VAL A 55 9.61 6.33 0.98
N SER A 56 10.13 6.31 2.20
CA SER A 56 9.76 5.32 3.23
C SER A 56 8.72 5.84 4.22
N TYR A 57 8.24 7.07 4.06
CA TYR A 57 7.33 7.72 5.01
C TYR A 57 5.99 7.00 5.13
N ILE A 58 5.49 6.97 6.38
CA ILE A 58 4.14 6.55 6.73
C ILE A 58 3.44 7.74 7.36
N ASP A 59 2.35 8.21 6.76
CA ASP A 59 1.48 9.22 7.31
C ASP A 59 0.22 8.57 7.86
N ARG A 60 -0.17 8.92 9.10
CA ARG A 60 -1.41 8.49 9.72
C ARG A 60 -2.45 9.61 9.71
N ILE A 61 -3.65 9.30 9.24
CA ILE A 61 -4.83 10.17 9.29
C ILE A 61 -5.74 9.62 10.38
N ASP A 62 -6.09 10.47 11.34
CA ASP A 62 -7.05 10.15 12.40
C ASP A 62 -8.47 10.45 11.90
N TYR A 63 -9.37 9.47 11.91
CA TYR A 63 -10.75 9.68 11.46
C TYR A 63 -11.55 10.61 12.38
N ALA A 64 -11.20 10.70 13.65
CA ALA A 64 -11.84 11.64 14.59
C ALA A 64 -11.39 13.10 14.37
N SER A 65 -10.24 13.31 13.67
CA SER A 65 -9.67 14.64 13.38
C SER A 65 -9.14 14.72 11.96
N ASP A 66 -9.94 14.30 10.98
CA ASP A 66 -9.55 14.18 9.57
C ASP A 66 -9.29 15.50 8.84
N THR A 67 -9.54 16.63 9.47
CA THR A 67 -9.20 17.98 8.98
C THR A 67 -7.79 18.41 9.35
N SER A 68 -7.15 17.74 10.31
CA SER A 68 -5.77 18.01 10.69
C SER A 68 -4.80 17.43 9.68
N THR A 69 -3.62 18.03 9.53
CA THR A 69 -2.53 17.44 8.76
C THR A 69 -2.20 16.05 9.32
N ALA A 70 -1.96 15.09 8.43
CA ALA A 70 -1.58 13.73 8.83
C ALA A 70 -0.35 13.74 9.74
N THR A 71 -0.29 12.79 10.65
CA THR A 71 0.82 12.65 11.60
C THR A 71 1.86 11.69 11.03
N PRO A 72 3.15 12.10 10.92
CA PRO A 72 4.20 11.18 10.51
C PRO A 72 4.37 10.08 11.57
N LYS A 73 4.59 8.85 11.10
CA LYS A 73 4.77 7.65 11.93
C LYS A 73 6.13 6.99 11.65
N GLY A 74 6.27 5.72 11.98
CA GLY A 74 7.47 4.97 11.65
C GLY A 74 7.74 4.95 10.14
N LEU A 75 8.85 4.40 9.75
CA LEU A 75 9.26 4.31 8.35
C LEU A 75 8.99 2.90 7.82
N LEU A 76 8.83 2.77 6.52
CA LEU A 76 9.04 1.50 5.84
C LEU A 76 10.52 1.11 5.97
N GLU A 77 10.82 -0.16 6.09
CA GLU A 77 12.20 -0.67 6.05
C GLU A 77 12.86 -0.35 4.70
N GLU A 78 12.07 -0.46 3.63
CA GLU A 78 12.49 -0.09 2.28
C GLU A 78 11.49 0.86 1.66
N GLY A 79 11.96 2.04 1.22
CA GLY A 79 11.15 3.00 0.48
C GLY A 79 10.67 2.40 -0.84
N THR A 80 9.37 2.54 -1.13
CA THR A 80 8.79 1.92 -2.32
C THR A 80 7.59 2.71 -2.85
N TYR A 81 7.34 2.60 -4.15
CA TYR A 81 6.16 3.14 -4.84
C TYR A 81 5.60 2.13 -5.84
N ARG A 82 4.37 2.34 -6.30
CA ARG A 82 3.65 1.39 -7.17
C ARG A 82 3.48 0.01 -6.52
N SER A 83 3.40 0.01 -5.20
CA SER A 83 3.14 -1.16 -4.36
C SER A 83 1.65 -1.42 -4.25
N GLY A 84 1.29 -2.53 -3.64
CA GLY A 84 -0.07 -2.80 -3.22
C GLY A 84 -0.16 -3.04 -1.73
N ALA A 85 -1.25 -2.63 -1.11
CA ALA A 85 -1.42 -2.76 0.32
C ALA A 85 -2.76 -3.39 0.68
N THR A 86 -2.76 -4.15 1.77
CA THR A 86 -3.95 -4.72 2.41
C THR A 86 -3.66 -4.88 3.91
N GLY A 87 -4.62 -5.31 4.71
CA GLY A 87 -4.37 -5.46 6.14
C GLY A 87 -5.51 -6.12 6.90
N THR A 88 -5.33 -6.13 8.20
CA THR A 88 -6.30 -6.58 9.22
C THR A 88 -6.67 -5.40 10.11
N ALA A 89 -7.46 -5.63 11.15
CA ALA A 89 -7.72 -4.61 12.18
C ALA A 89 -6.47 -4.21 12.99
N SER A 90 -5.42 -5.04 13.01
CA SER A 90 -4.21 -4.83 13.84
C SER A 90 -2.95 -4.51 13.03
N TYR A 91 -2.88 -4.94 11.78
CA TYR A 91 -1.67 -4.85 10.97
C TYR A 91 -1.97 -4.37 9.54
N GLY A 92 -1.10 -3.51 9.03
CA GLY A 92 -1.06 -3.16 7.61
C GLY A 92 0.09 -3.87 6.91
N TYR A 93 -0.14 -4.32 5.69
CA TYR A 93 0.85 -5.00 4.84
C TYR A 93 1.01 -4.26 3.53
N LEU A 94 2.25 -3.97 3.18
CA LEU A 94 2.64 -3.37 1.91
C LEU A 94 3.52 -4.35 1.15
N GLY A 95 3.11 -4.74 -0.05
CA GLY A 95 3.84 -5.74 -0.83
C GLY A 95 4.26 -5.24 -2.20
N ALA A 96 5.39 -5.76 -2.67
CA ALA A 96 5.93 -5.50 -3.99
C ALA A 96 6.27 -4.00 -4.23
N GLY A 97 6.23 -3.56 -5.49
CA GLY A 97 6.49 -2.18 -5.86
C GLY A 97 7.86 -1.98 -6.49
N ARG A 98 8.24 -0.71 -6.61
CA ARG A 98 9.57 -0.32 -7.08
C ARG A 98 10.29 0.39 -5.96
N GLY A 99 11.45 -0.14 -5.56
CA GLY A 99 12.30 0.38 -4.51
C GLY A 99 13.39 1.31 -5.03
N SER A 100 14.28 1.68 -4.13
CA SER A 100 15.47 2.48 -4.42
C SER A 100 16.32 1.82 -5.53
N SER A 101 17.06 2.61 -6.27
CA SER A 101 17.86 2.13 -7.41
C SER A 101 17.04 1.52 -8.55
N GLY A 102 15.72 1.69 -8.56
CA GLY A 102 14.85 1.22 -9.63
C GLY A 102 14.53 -0.27 -9.60
N ASN A 103 14.93 -0.99 -8.56
CA ASN A 103 14.66 -2.43 -8.41
C ASN A 103 13.16 -2.69 -8.25
N ILE A 104 12.67 -3.74 -8.90
CA ILE A 104 11.31 -4.25 -8.69
C ILE A 104 11.34 -5.23 -7.52
N LEU A 105 10.48 -5.01 -6.54
CA LEU A 105 10.46 -5.72 -5.28
C LEU A 105 9.50 -6.91 -5.29
N CYS A 106 9.71 -7.83 -4.37
CA CYS A 106 8.77 -8.88 -3.99
C CYS A 106 8.58 -8.93 -2.47
N THR A 107 9.27 -8.07 -1.72
CA THR A 107 9.19 -8.00 -0.26
C THR A 107 7.80 -7.61 0.20
N VAL A 108 7.39 -8.13 1.36
CA VAL A 108 6.18 -7.73 2.08
C VAL A 108 6.63 -7.11 3.40
N GLN A 109 6.21 -5.88 3.65
CA GLN A 109 6.48 -5.12 4.86
C GLN A 109 5.22 -5.02 5.69
N ARG A 110 5.32 -5.14 7.02
CA ARG A 110 4.20 -5.06 7.95
C ARG A 110 4.38 -3.91 8.93
N ILE A 111 3.34 -3.09 9.09
CA ILE A 111 3.20 -2.13 10.18
C ILE A 111 2.30 -2.69 11.27
N ASP A 112 2.63 -2.42 12.53
CA ASP A 112 1.81 -2.73 13.69
C ASP A 112 1.08 -1.45 14.12
N TYR A 113 -0.25 -1.44 14.07
CA TYR A 113 -1.03 -0.26 14.42
C TYR A 113 -0.96 0.08 15.93
N SER A 114 -0.64 -0.90 16.77
CA SER A 114 -0.43 -0.68 18.21
C SER A 114 0.93 -0.03 18.52
N ASN A 115 1.88 -0.12 17.60
CA ASN A 115 3.21 0.46 17.70
C ASN A 115 3.63 1.11 16.37
N ASP A 116 2.83 2.04 15.89
CA ASP A 116 2.96 2.66 14.56
C ASP A 116 4.12 3.66 14.44
N THR A 117 4.88 3.88 15.51
CA THR A 117 6.11 4.67 15.49
C THR A 117 7.36 3.83 15.21
N ALA A 118 7.26 2.51 15.31
CA ALA A 118 8.35 1.62 14.93
C ALA A 118 8.49 1.53 13.40
N THR A 119 9.70 1.20 12.95
CA THR A 119 9.95 0.86 11.54
C THR A 119 9.16 -0.41 11.18
N ALA A 120 8.56 -0.41 9.99
CA ALA A 120 7.88 -1.57 9.46
C ALA A 120 8.82 -2.78 9.38
N LEU A 121 8.31 -3.97 9.65
CA LEU A 121 9.10 -5.18 9.63
C LEU A 121 9.01 -5.85 8.24
N LEU A 122 10.13 -6.24 7.68
CA LEU A 122 10.15 -7.19 6.57
C LEU A 122 9.57 -8.52 7.06
N ARG A 123 8.60 -9.03 6.30
CA ARG A 123 7.95 -10.32 6.56
C ARG A 123 8.26 -11.27 5.40
N GLY A 124 7.31 -12.03 4.94
CA GLY A 124 7.49 -12.88 3.77
C GLY A 124 7.72 -12.10 2.46
N TYR A 125 7.60 -12.80 1.37
CA TYR A 125 7.78 -12.23 0.03
C TYR A 125 6.79 -12.86 -0.95
N LEU A 126 6.44 -12.09 -1.99
CA LEU A 126 5.77 -12.62 -3.17
C LEU A 126 6.80 -13.43 -4.00
N THR A 127 6.35 -14.47 -4.65
CA THR A 127 7.24 -15.33 -5.46
C THR A 127 7.68 -14.64 -6.76
N ILE A 128 6.93 -13.64 -7.20
CA ILE A 128 7.21 -12.87 -8.42
C ILE A 128 7.43 -11.41 -8.06
N ARG A 129 8.60 -10.86 -8.45
CA ARG A 129 8.87 -9.42 -8.38
C ARG A 129 7.91 -8.67 -9.27
N ARG A 130 7.22 -7.67 -8.73
CA ARG A 130 6.20 -6.91 -9.48
C ARG A 130 5.99 -5.50 -8.95
N ARG A 131 5.47 -4.65 -9.83
CA ARG A 131 5.00 -3.29 -9.52
C ARG A 131 3.67 -3.05 -10.24
N ASN A 132 3.04 -1.87 -10.04
CA ASN A 132 1.79 -1.52 -10.71
C ASN A 132 0.73 -2.62 -10.55
N LEU A 133 0.50 -3.10 -9.32
CA LEU A 133 -0.45 -4.18 -9.07
C LEU A 133 -1.85 -3.82 -9.58
N ALA A 134 -2.59 -4.84 -10.01
CA ALA A 134 -3.95 -4.69 -10.49
C ALA A 134 -4.98 -4.66 -9.36
N GLY A 135 -4.65 -5.24 -8.21
CA GLY A 135 -5.52 -5.23 -7.04
C GLY A 135 -4.85 -5.85 -5.82
N CYS A 136 -5.18 -5.31 -4.66
CA CYS A 136 -4.77 -5.85 -3.37
C CYS A 136 -5.98 -5.86 -2.45
N VAL A 137 -6.36 -7.05 -2.00
CA VAL A 137 -7.52 -7.26 -1.13
C VAL A 137 -7.14 -8.20 0.00
N GLY A 138 -7.89 -8.18 1.07
CA GLY A 138 -7.65 -9.09 2.18
C GLY A 138 -8.91 -9.35 3.01
N ASN A 139 -8.79 -10.32 3.88
CA ASN A 139 -9.72 -10.58 4.96
C ASN A 139 -8.94 -10.70 6.27
N THR A 140 -9.56 -11.19 7.33
CA THR A 140 -8.91 -11.33 8.64
C THR A 140 -7.74 -12.32 8.66
N SER A 141 -7.65 -13.23 7.68
CA SER A 141 -6.66 -14.33 7.67
C SER A 141 -5.63 -14.21 6.53
N TYR A 142 -6.00 -13.58 5.42
CA TYR A 142 -5.19 -13.62 4.20
C TYR A 142 -5.17 -12.27 3.49
N GLY A 143 -4.00 -11.95 2.91
CA GLY A 143 -3.85 -10.89 1.92
C GLY A 143 -3.57 -11.45 0.53
N TYR A 144 -4.10 -10.79 -0.49
CA TYR A 144 -3.94 -11.19 -1.90
C TYR A 144 -3.36 -10.03 -2.70
N TRP A 145 -2.33 -10.33 -3.49
CA TRP A 145 -1.72 -9.41 -4.43
C TRP A 145 -1.88 -9.97 -5.84
N SER A 146 -2.58 -9.25 -6.68
CA SER A 146 -2.99 -9.73 -8.00
C SER A 146 -2.41 -8.89 -9.12
N GLY A 147 -2.01 -9.56 -10.20
CA GLY A 147 -1.57 -8.93 -11.43
C GLY A 147 -0.31 -8.08 -11.28
N GLY A 148 -0.25 -7.00 -12.04
CA GLY A 148 0.86 -6.07 -12.08
C GLY A 148 1.85 -6.34 -13.21
N GLU A 149 2.97 -5.62 -13.17
CA GLU A 149 4.04 -5.67 -14.15
C GLU A 149 5.29 -6.27 -13.53
N ASN A 150 5.85 -7.32 -14.10
CA ASN A 150 7.05 -7.99 -13.60
C ASN A 150 8.35 -7.27 -14.02
N SER A 151 9.51 -7.84 -13.66
CA SER A 151 10.82 -7.27 -13.96
C SER A 151 11.13 -7.19 -15.45
N ALA A 152 10.48 -8.01 -16.28
CA ALA A 152 10.61 -7.98 -17.73
C ALA A 152 9.64 -6.98 -18.41
N SER A 153 8.99 -6.11 -17.62
CA SER A 153 7.97 -5.17 -18.08
C SER A 153 6.77 -5.84 -18.76
N THR A 154 6.47 -7.07 -18.33
CA THR A 154 5.34 -7.85 -18.82
C THR A 154 4.23 -7.83 -17.77
N PHE A 155 3.01 -7.55 -18.18
CA PHE A 155 1.83 -7.68 -17.31
C PHE A 155 1.53 -9.14 -17.06
N ILE A 156 1.26 -9.47 -15.79
CA ILE A 156 0.97 -10.82 -15.32
C ILE A 156 -0.42 -10.89 -14.72
N SER A 157 -1.05 -12.06 -14.80
CA SER A 157 -2.38 -12.31 -14.22
C SER A 157 -2.32 -13.05 -12.87
N THR A 158 -1.12 -13.43 -12.43
CA THR A 158 -0.93 -14.23 -11.21
C THR A 158 -1.43 -13.51 -9.97
N THR A 159 -2.21 -14.22 -9.14
CA THR A 159 -2.57 -13.80 -7.78
C THR A 159 -1.76 -14.60 -6.79
N GLU A 160 -1.21 -13.93 -5.80
CA GLU A 160 -0.47 -14.55 -4.70
C GLU A 160 -1.12 -14.22 -3.36
N ARG A 161 -1.15 -15.20 -2.46
CA ARG A 161 -1.75 -15.10 -1.14
C ARG A 161 -0.69 -15.19 -0.05
N VAL A 162 -0.70 -14.22 0.87
CA VAL A 162 0.03 -14.27 2.14
C VAL A 162 -0.92 -14.74 3.24
N ASP A 163 -0.47 -15.66 4.07
CA ASP A 163 -1.16 -16.08 5.29
C ASP A 163 -0.72 -15.18 6.45
N PHE A 164 -1.62 -14.42 7.02
CA PHE A 164 -1.30 -13.49 8.10
C PHE A 164 -0.92 -14.19 9.42
N SER A 165 -1.32 -15.46 9.59
CA SER A 165 -0.89 -16.27 10.74
C SER A 165 0.55 -16.76 10.62
N ASN A 166 1.10 -16.77 9.38
CA ASN A 166 2.48 -17.16 9.08
C ASN A 166 3.06 -16.20 8.02
N ASP A 167 3.07 -14.92 8.31
CA ASP A 167 3.42 -13.85 7.39
C ASP A 167 4.92 -13.76 7.06
N THR A 168 5.75 -14.61 7.66
CA THR A 168 7.17 -14.77 7.32
C THR A 168 7.43 -15.77 6.21
N ALA A 169 6.44 -16.60 5.88
CA ALA A 169 6.54 -17.55 4.77
C ALA A 169 6.41 -16.84 3.41
N ALA A 170 6.91 -17.48 2.37
CA ALA A 170 6.65 -17.06 1.00
C ALA A 170 5.15 -17.12 0.68
N ALA A 171 4.67 -16.19 -0.12
CA ALA A 171 3.31 -16.21 -0.61
C ALA A 171 3.03 -17.46 -1.47
N VAL A 172 1.79 -17.88 -1.51
CA VAL A 172 1.34 -19.04 -2.30
C VAL A 172 0.57 -18.57 -3.52
N ILE A 173 0.96 -19.04 -4.70
CA ILE A 173 0.26 -18.74 -5.96
C ILE A 173 -1.18 -19.31 -5.88
N LYS A 174 -2.14 -18.50 -6.30
CA LYS A 174 -3.56 -18.82 -6.40
C LYS A 174 -4.03 -18.66 -7.85
N GLY A 175 -5.33 -18.71 -8.08
CA GLY A 175 -5.91 -18.54 -9.40
C GLY A 175 -5.55 -17.20 -10.03
N PRO A 176 -5.41 -17.13 -11.36
CA PRO A 176 -5.14 -15.87 -12.06
C PRO A 176 -6.38 -14.97 -12.02
N VAL A 177 -6.16 -13.67 -12.21
CA VAL A 177 -7.23 -12.76 -12.64
C VAL A 177 -7.50 -12.99 -14.12
N ASP A 178 -8.76 -12.87 -14.54
CA ASP A 178 -9.13 -13.08 -15.94
C ASP A 178 -8.71 -11.89 -16.82
N GLY A 179 -8.25 -12.20 -18.03
CA GLY A 179 -7.88 -11.23 -19.05
C GLY A 179 -6.52 -10.55 -18.90
N PRO A 180 -6.14 -9.67 -19.85
CA PRO A 180 -4.91 -8.92 -19.79
C PRO A 180 -4.96 -7.89 -18.67
N VAL A 181 -4.21 -8.12 -17.62
CA VAL A 181 -4.21 -7.27 -16.43
C VAL A 181 -3.42 -6.01 -16.72
N ARG A 182 -4.10 -4.87 -16.65
CA ARG A 182 -3.45 -3.55 -16.66
C ARG A 182 -3.14 -3.17 -15.21
N GLY A 183 -1.92 -2.68 -14.96
CA GLY A 183 -1.54 -2.20 -13.65
C GLY A 183 -2.25 -0.89 -13.24
N ASN A 184 -2.10 -0.50 -11.96
CA ASN A 184 -2.67 0.69 -11.32
C ASN A 184 -4.18 0.61 -10.99
N SER A 185 -4.66 -0.53 -10.60
CA SER A 185 -5.97 -0.69 -9.95
C SER A 185 -5.76 -1.01 -8.48
N ASP A 186 -6.65 -0.54 -7.63
CA ASP A 186 -6.71 -0.91 -6.22
C ASP A 186 -7.97 -1.72 -5.95
N GLY A 187 -7.89 -2.62 -4.98
CA GLY A 187 -9.02 -3.35 -4.46
C GLY A 187 -9.19 -3.05 -2.97
N THR A 188 -10.39 -3.21 -2.47
CA THR A 188 -10.69 -3.14 -1.03
C THR A 188 -11.15 -4.51 -0.53
N GLY A 189 -10.81 -4.83 0.71
CA GLY A 189 -11.29 -6.02 1.41
C GLY A 189 -11.98 -5.63 2.72
N ASN A 190 -12.83 -6.49 3.21
CA ASN A 190 -13.47 -6.36 4.53
C ASN A 190 -12.71 -7.17 5.57
#